data_1411a18a43c89b0a2f8f1170165a2763
#
_entry.id   1411a18a43c89b0a2f8f1170165a2763
#
_cell.length_a   1.000
_cell.length_b   1.000
_cell.length_c   1.000
_cell.angle_alpha   90.00
_cell.angle_beta   90.00
_cell.angle_gamma   90.00
#
_symmetry.space_group_name_H-M   'P 1'
#
loop_
_entity.id
_entity.type
_entity.pdbx_description
1 polymer ?
#
loop_
_entity_poly.entity_id
_entity_poly.type
_entity_poly.pdbx_seq_one_letter_code
_entity_poly.pdbx_strand_id
1 'polypeptide(L)'
;MINLNIENQLELLKQFQIYYNDLPFDSNPKDGIRYYFENDWYAYTDAIFLYSMIRHFKPKNIIEVGSGFSSSVIMDTNDLFFNSEINLTFIDPDTNRLLSLMRQSDFERNKILKSTVQNVPISEFQNLESGDFLFIDSSHYFSSGSDLEFLFFEVLPKLKSGVFIHFHDIFNDFKYPEKFRNQGWNESYFLKSFLMYNNDFEIKIFSDYLAKNHIEELSKLEICMKNTGGNIWIQKK
;
A
#
# COMPACT_ATOMS: atom_id res chain seq x y z
N MET A 1 -18.04 -14.37 -8.91
CA MET A 1 -16.86 -14.84 -8.09
C MET A 1 -15.73 -13.89 -8.39
N ILE A 2 -14.94 -13.48 -7.39
CA ILE A 2 -13.79 -12.59 -7.62
C ILE A 2 -12.74 -13.33 -8.43
N ASN A 3 -12.24 -12.71 -9.50
CA ASN A 3 -11.08 -13.23 -10.22
C ASN A 3 -9.80 -12.84 -9.47
N LEU A 4 -9.15 -13.80 -8.86
CA LEU A 4 -7.90 -13.59 -8.10
C LEU A 4 -6.68 -13.37 -8.99
N ASN A 5 -6.80 -13.63 -10.31
CA ASN A 5 -5.71 -13.41 -11.27
C ASN A 5 -4.39 -14.10 -10.89
N ILE A 6 -4.48 -15.36 -10.46
CA ILE A 6 -3.41 -16.10 -9.76
C ILE A 6 -2.12 -16.19 -10.57
N GLU A 7 -2.21 -16.51 -11.85
CA GLU A 7 -1.03 -16.63 -12.71
C GLU A 7 -0.22 -15.33 -12.79
N ASN A 8 -0.92 -14.19 -12.90
CA ASN A 8 -0.28 -12.88 -12.91
C ASN A 8 0.32 -12.50 -11.54
N GLN A 9 -0.35 -12.89 -10.44
CA GLN A 9 0.22 -12.69 -9.10
C GLN A 9 1.54 -13.47 -8.93
N LEU A 10 1.58 -14.72 -9.37
CA LEU A 10 2.78 -15.56 -9.28
C LEU A 10 3.90 -15.05 -10.19
N GLU A 11 3.56 -14.56 -11.37
CA GLU A 11 4.55 -13.95 -12.25
C GLU A 11 5.12 -12.65 -11.65
N LEU A 12 4.27 -11.80 -11.08
CA LEU A 12 4.71 -10.59 -10.39
C LEU A 12 5.58 -10.92 -9.18
N LEU A 13 5.24 -11.95 -8.41
CA LEU A 13 6.05 -12.42 -7.28
C LEU A 13 7.45 -12.88 -7.72
N LYS A 14 7.59 -13.50 -8.89
CA LYS A 14 8.91 -13.83 -9.46
C LYS A 14 9.71 -12.57 -9.80
N GLN A 15 9.05 -11.52 -10.31
CA GLN A 15 9.73 -10.23 -10.56
C GLN A 15 10.22 -9.60 -9.27
N PHE A 16 9.50 -9.75 -8.16
CA PHE A 16 9.92 -9.24 -6.86
C PHE A 16 11.23 -9.87 -6.36
N GLN A 17 11.52 -11.12 -6.72
CA GLN A 17 12.79 -11.77 -6.38
C GLN A 17 14.01 -11.02 -6.94
N ILE A 18 13.85 -10.31 -8.07
CA ILE A 18 14.92 -9.49 -8.65
C ILE A 18 15.28 -8.34 -7.73
N TYR A 19 14.27 -7.67 -7.17
CA TYR A 19 14.45 -6.51 -6.29
C TYR A 19 14.82 -6.90 -4.86
N TYR A 20 14.45 -8.11 -4.44
CA TYR A 20 14.71 -8.62 -3.09
C TYR A 20 16.21 -8.70 -2.77
N ASN A 21 17.05 -8.95 -3.76
CA ASN A 21 18.51 -9.00 -3.57
C ASN A 21 19.13 -7.63 -3.26
N ASP A 22 18.47 -6.54 -3.65
CA ASP A 22 18.89 -5.16 -3.43
C ASP A 22 18.14 -4.49 -2.27
N LEU A 23 17.45 -5.29 -1.44
CA LEU A 23 16.62 -4.78 -0.35
C LEU A 23 17.47 -3.99 0.66
N PRO A 24 17.19 -2.69 0.88
CA PRO A 24 18.05 -1.84 1.69
C PRO A 24 17.75 -1.87 3.18
N PHE A 25 16.66 -2.55 3.58
CA PHE A 25 16.09 -2.51 4.92
C PHE A 25 16.65 -3.60 5.82
N ASP A 26 16.91 -3.23 7.09
CA ASP A 26 17.35 -4.14 8.13
C ASP A 26 16.23 -4.39 9.18
N SER A 27 16.44 -5.38 10.06
CA SER A 27 15.50 -5.64 11.16
C SER A 27 15.41 -4.46 12.13
N ASN A 28 16.52 -3.77 12.39
CA ASN A 28 16.62 -2.66 13.34
C ASN A 28 16.94 -1.34 12.60
N PRO A 29 16.73 -0.19 13.26
CA PRO A 29 17.11 1.11 12.70
C PRO A 29 18.57 1.14 12.26
N LYS A 30 18.82 1.75 11.10
CA LYS A 30 20.13 1.89 10.47
C LYS A 30 20.34 3.32 10.03
N ASP A 31 21.55 3.83 10.23
CA ASP A 31 21.91 5.17 9.80
C ASP A 31 21.68 5.34 8.28
N GLY A 32 21.06 6.44 7.93
CA GLY A 32 20.75 6.75 6.54
C GLY A 32 19.51 6.08 5.95
N ILE A 33 18.80 5.22 6.70
CA ILE A 33 17.54 4.57 6.33
C ILE A 33 16.49 4.90 7.39
N ARG A 34 15.26 5.28 6.95
CA ARG A 34 14.14 5.62 7.87
C ARG A 34 13.42 4.36 8.33
N TYR A 35 13.24 3.42 7.40
CA TYR A 35 12.47 2.20 7.63
C TYR A 35 13.32 1.09 8.24
N TYR A 36 12.71 0.29 9.11
CA TYR A 36 13.25 -0.97 9.64
C TYR A 36 12.11 -1.97 9.85
N PHE A 37 12.40 -3.28 9.76
CA PHE A 37 11.36 -4.32 9.76
C PHE A 37 10.68 -4.55 11.12
N GLU A 38 11.43 -4.46 12.22
CA GLU A 38 10.90 -4.70 13.57
C GLU A 38 10.19 -3.43 14.09
N ASN A 39 9.08 -3.09 13.43
CA ASN A 39 8.15 -2.07 13.85
C ASN A 39 6.73 -2.64 13.99
N ASP A 40 5.89 -2.00 14.80
CA ASP A 40 4.57 -2.53 15.17
C ASP A 40 3.49 -2.29 14.11
N TRP A 41 3.81 -1.59 13.00
CA TRP A 41 2.80 -1.03 12.11
C TRP A 41 2.85 -1.57 10.67
N TYR A 42 4.02 -1.62 10.07
CA TYR A 42 4.17 -1.95 8.65
C TYR A 42 5.40 -2.84 8.45
N ALA A 43 5.26 -4.14 8.68
CA ALA A 43 6.38 -5.05 8.83
C ALA A 43 6.55 -6.00 7.62
N TYR A 44 7.77 -6.45 7.40
CA TYR A 44 8.17 -7.55 6.51
C TYR A 44 7.50 -7.58 5.14
N THR A 45 6.54 -8.51 4.89
CA THR A 45 5.93 -8.68 3.56
C THR A 45 5.24 -7.43 3.05
N ASP A 46 4.61 -6.65 3.93
CA ASP A 46 3.95 -5.41 3.52
C ASP A 46 4.98 -4.43 2.94
N ALA A 47 6.11 -4.25 3.64
CA ALA A 47 7.20 -3.37 3.20
C ALA A 47 7.93 -3.91 1.96
N ILE A 48 8.21 -5.22 1.90
CA ILE A 48 8.89 -5.84 0.76
C ILE A 48 8.03 -5.75 -0.49
N PHE A 49 6.72 -5.95 -0.37
CA PHE A 49 5.82 -5.82 -1.51
C PHE A 49 5.69 -4.37 -1.97
N LEU A 50 5.54 -3.41 -1.05
CA LEU A 50 5.51 -1.99 -1.40
C LEU A 50 6.80 -1.55 -2.11
N TYR A 51 7.96 -1.87 -1.54
CA TYR A 51 9.26 -1.64 -2.14
C TYR A 51 9.35 -2.23 -3.56
N SER A 52 8.95 -3.50 -3.71
CA SER A 52 9.02 -4.22 -4.98
C SER A 52 8.05 -3.65 -6.02
N MET A 53 6.84 -3.25 -5.61
CA MET A 53 5.88 -2.57 -6.47
C MET A 53 6.44 -1.25 -7.00
N ILE A 54 7.02 -0.41 -6.14
CA ILE A 54 7.63 0.86 -6.54
C ILE A 54 8.79 0.60 -7.52
N ARG A 55 9.69 -0.34 -7.21
CA ARG A 55 10.83 -0.70 -8.06
C ARG A 55 10.40 -1.23 -9.43
N HIS A 56 9.33 -2.01 -9.48
CA HIS A 56 8.83 -2.66 -10.70
C HIS A 56 8.06 -1.70 -11.60
N PHE A 57 7.06 -1.00 -11.04
CA PHE A 57 6.15 -0.15 -11.82
C PHE A 57 6.65 1.28 -12.01
N LYS A 58 7.59 1.75 -11.19
CA LYS A 58 8.25 3.06 -11.30
C LYS A 58 7.23 4.21 -11.39
N PRO A 59 6.33 4.35 -10.40
CA PRO A 59 5.34 5.41 -10.40
C PRO A 59 6.02 6.78 -10.46
N LYS A 60 5.35 7.76 -11.07
CA LYS A 60 5.77 9.16 -11.03
C LYS A 60 5.16 9.90 -9.84
N ASN A 61 3.99 9.45 -9.42
CA ASN A 61 3.27 10.04 -8.30
C ASN A 61 2.78 8.93 -7.36
N ILE A 62 2.90 9.15 -6.06
CA ILE A 62 2.30 8.30 -5.03
C ILE A 62 1.51 9.21 -4.09
N ILE A 63 0.23 8.91 -3.92
CA ILE A 63 -0.63 9.50 -2.88
C ILE A 63 -0.86 8.44 -1.82
N GLU A 64 -0.51 8.75 -0.58
CA GLU A 64 -0.74 7.89 0.58
C GLU A 64 -1.79 8.52 1.49
N VAL A 65 -2.81 7.75 1.82
CA VAL A 65 -3.86 8.07 2.80
C VAL A 65 -3.65 7.22 4.04
N GLY A 66 -3.35 7.86 5.17
CA GLY A 66 -2.81 7.21 6.36
C GLY A 66 -1.30 7.03 6.27
N SER A 67 -0.55 7.83 7.01
CA SER A 67 0.90 7.92 6.84
C SER A 67 1.69 7.48 8.09
N GLY A 68 2.83 6.81 7.84
CA GLY A 68 3.64 6.28 8.93
C GLY A 68 4.86 5.49 8.45
N PHE A 69 5.00 4.24 8.90
CA PHE A 69 6.13 3.39 8.49
C PHE A 69 6.11 3.00 7.01
N SER A 70 4.94 2.88 6.39
CA SER A 70 4.79 2.73 4.93
C SER A 70 5.39 3.92 4.18
N SER A 71 5.15 5.15 4.67
CA SER A 71 5.76 6.37 4.13
C SER A 71 7.30 6.30 4.15
N SER A 72 7.88 5.68 5.18
CA SER A 72 9.34 5.49 5.27
C SER A 72 9.87 4.56 4.17
N VAL A 73 9.15 3.47 3.88
CA VAL A 73 9.49 2.58 2.76
C VAL A 73 9.43 3.34 1.43
N ILE A 74 8.38 4.14 1.23
CA ILE A 74 8.21 4.94 0.02
C ILE A 74 9.35 5.95 -0.13
N MET A 75 9.64 6.74 0.92
CA MET A 75 10.69 7.75 0.90
C MET A 75 12.09 7.15 0.71
N ASP A 76 12.43 6.08 1.44
CA ASP A 76 13.74 5.43 1.30
C ASP A 76 13.91 4.80 -0.09
N THR A 77 12.85 4.17 -0.63
CA THR A 77 12.89 3.61 -1.99
C THR A 77 13.07 4.72 -3.03
N ASN A 78 12.38 5.85 -2.87
CA ASN A 78 12.50 7.01 -3.75
C ASN A 78 13.91 7.60 -3.71
N ASP A 79 14.46 7.81 -2.51
CA ASP A 79 15.81 8.37 -2.34
C ASP A 79 16.88 7.46 -2.94
N LEU A 80 16.80 6.14 -2.69
CA LEU A 80 17.87 5.21 -3.05
C LEU A 80 17.85 4.79 -4.52
N PHE A 81 16.68 4.75 -5.15
CA PHE A 81 16.54 4.12 -6.47
C PHE A 81 15.93 5.03 -7.54
N PHE A 82 15.42 6.20 -7.16
CA PHE A 82 14.76 7.13 -8.07
C PHE A 82 15.27 8.56 -7.95
N ASN A 83 16.42 8.79 -7.28
CA ASN A 83 16.99 10.13 -7.07
C ASN A 83 16.00 11.13 -6.47
N SER A 84 15.04 10.66 -5.67
CA SER A 84 13.93 11.46 -5.11
C SER A 84 13.03 12.11 -6.18
N GLU A 85 12.88 11.50 -7.36
CA GLU A 85 12.11 12.05 -8.48
C GLU A 85 10.62 11.68 -8.44
N ILE A 86 10.22 10.71 -7.58
CA ILE A 86 8.80 10.39 -7.39
C ILE A 86 8.16 11.49 -6.55
N ASN A 87 7.07 12.07 -7.05
CA ASN A 87 6.27 13.05 -6.30
C ASN A 87 5.45 12.33 -5.23
N LEU A 88 5.65 12.68 -3.97
CA LEU A 88 4.96 12.06 -2.83
C LEU A 88 3.98 13.03 -2.18
N THR A 89 2.76 12.57 -1.97
CA THR A 89 1.73 13.29 -1.23
C THR A 89 1.22 12.42 -0.08
N PHE A 90 1.37 12.88 1.14
CA PHE A 90 0.92 12.21 2.36
C PHE A 90 -0.30 12.93 2.92
N ILE A 91 -1.39 12.20 3.15
CA ILE A 91 -2.67 12.72 3.65
C ILE A 91 -2.98 12.00 4.96
N ASP A 92 -2.96 12.74 6.07
CA ASP A 92 -3.26 12.18 7.40
C ASP A 92 -3.74 13.30 8.35
N PRO A 93 -4.82 13.12 9.10
CA PRO A 93 -5.22 14.08 10.13
C PRO A 93 -4.25 14.13 11.32
N ASP A 94 -3.52 13.02 11.59
CA ASP A 94 -2.47 12.95 12.62
C ASP A 94 -1.11 12.59 12.03
N THR A 95 -0.38 13.59 11.62
CA THR A 95 0.93 13.45 10.98
C THR A 95 2.09 13.17 11.96
N ASN A 96 1.87 13.01 13.26
CA ASN A 96 2.96 12.90 14.25
C ASN A 96 3.91 11.74 13.96
N ARG A 97 3.37 10.57 13.58
CA ARG A 97 4.19 9.40 13.23
C ARG A 97 5.03 9.67 11.98
N LEU A 98 4.42 10.17 10.91
CA LEU A 98 5.13 10.55 9.69
C LEU A 98 6.27 11.52 9.99
N LEU A 99 5.98 12.61 10.70
CA LEU A 99 6.96 13.66 11.01
C LEU A 99 8.13 13.14 11.86
N SER A 100 7.89 12.16 12.74
CA SER A 100 8.96 11.54 13.53
C SER A 100 9.94 10.69 12.71
N LEU A 101 9.56 10.25 11.52
CA LEU A 101 10.34 9.44 10.60
C LEU A 101 11.01 10.27 9.49
N MET A 102 10.55 11.51 9.28
CA MET A 102 11.05 12.39 8.24
C MET A 102 12.37 13.07 8.62
N ARG A 103 13.19 13.33 7.60
CA ARG A 103 14.39 14.17 7.67
C ARG A 103 14.05 15.60 7.27
N GLN A 104 14.89 16.56 7.60
CA GLN A 104 14.69 17.94 7.24
C GLN A 104 14.45 18.15 5.73
N SER A 105 15.21 17.47 4.89
CA SER A 105 15.06 17.55 3.43
C SER A 105 13.73 17.03 2.89
N ASP A 106 13.03 16.18 3.64
CA ASP A 106 11.76 15.59 3.19
C ASP A 106 10.62 16.61 3.20
N PHE A 107 10.68 17.58 4.11
CA PHE A 107 9.68 18.65 4.20
C PHE A 107 9.65 19.58 2.99
N GLU A 108 10.79 19.71 2.30
CA GLU A 108 10.91 20.55 1.11
C GLU A 108 10.47 19.83 -0.16
N ARG A 109 10.55 18.50 -0.18
CA ARG A 109 10.33 17.67 -1.36
C ARG A 109 8.95 17.02 -1.42
N ASN A 110 8.33 16.77 -0.26
CA ASN A 110 7.10 16.02 -0.18
C ASN A 110 5.92 16.94 0.19
N LYS A 111 4.76 16.65 -0.36
CA LYS A 111 3.52 17.33 -0.01
C LYS A 111 2.86 16.63 1.18
N ILE A 112 2.68 17.37 2.28
CA ILE A 112 2.04 16.87 3.49
C ILE A 112 0.72 17.60 3.67
N LEU A 113 -0.38 16.87 3.63
CA LEU A 113 -1.73 17.38 3.85
C LEU A 113 -2.23 16.90 5.21
N LYS A 114 -2.04 17.72 6.25
CA LYS A 114 -2.59 17.44 7.59
C LYS A 114 -4.09 17.69 7.59
N SER A 115 -4.82 16.73 7.09
CA SER A 115 -6.27 16.80 6.88
C SER A 115 -6.88 15.41 6.81
N THR A 116 -8.17 15.29 7.11
CA THR A 116 -8.92 14.10 6.71
C THR A 116 -9.03 14.05 5.19
N VAL A 117 -9.05 12.86 4.62
CA VAL A 117 -9.07 12.66 3.17
C VAL A 117 -10.30 13.27 2.49
N GLN A 118 -11.44 13.32 3.19
CA GLN A 118 -12.70 13.90 2.70
C GLN A 118 -12.58 15.41 2.43
N ASN A 119 -11.63 16.09 3.06
CA ASN A 119 -11.38 17.53 2.87
C ASN A 119 -10.34 17.81 1.78
N VAL A 120 -9.73 16.78 1.21
CA VAL A 120 -8.75 16.94 0.12
C VAL A 120 -9.51 17.10 -1.20
N PRO A 121 -9.17 18.10 -2.02
CA PRO A 121 -9.80 18.26 -3.33
C PRO A 121 -9.66 17.02 -4.19
N ILE A 122 -10.75 16.61 -4.82
CA ILE A 122 -10.78 15.41 -5.68
C ILE A 122 -9.77 15.50 -6.84
N SER A 123 -9.43 16.70 -7.27
CA SER A 123 -8.43 16.97 -8.30
C SER A 123 -7.04 16.43 -7.95
N GLU A 124 -6.69 16.32 -6.67
CA GLU A 124 -5.42 15.69 -6.26
C GLU A 124 -5.34 14.25 -6.75
N PHE A 125 -6.41 13.49 -6.55
CA PHE A 125 -6.48 12.08 -6.97
C PHE A 125 -6.63 11.93 -8.48
N GLN A 126 -7.31 12.87 -9.16
CA GLN A 126 -7.48 12.87 -10.61
C GLN A 126 -6.17 13.17 -11.37
N ASN A 127 -5.16 13.70 -10.68
CA ASN A 127 -3.83 13.91 -11.26
C ASN A 127 -3.01 12.62 -11.38
N LEU A 128 -3.42 11.54 -10.71
CA LEU A 128 -2.77 10.23 -10.87
C LEU A 128 -2.97 9.72 -12.30
N GLU A 129 -1.88 9.28 -12.92
CA GLU A 129 -1.84 8.73 -14.28
C GLU A 129 -1.64 7.20 -14.24
N SER A 130 -1.72 6.57 -15.40
CA SER A 130 -1.41 5.13 -15.53
C SER A 130 -0.01 4.82 -14.99
N GLY A 131 0.07 3.85 -14.09
CA GLY A 131 1.31 3.46 -13.41
C GLY A 131 1.53 4.14 -12.06
N ASP A 132 0.79 5.22 -11.75
CA ASP A 132 0.85 5.88 -10.45
C ASP A 132 0.11 5.11 -9.36
N PHE A 133 0.39 5.45 -8.09
CA PHE A 133 -0.12 4.72 -6.93
C PHE A 133 -1.03 5.58 -6.05
N LEU A 134 -2.16 5.00 -5.67
CA LEU A 134 -2.97 5.42 -4.52
C LEU A 134 -2.83 4.35 -3.43
N PHE A 135 -2.20 4.72 -2.33
CA PHE A 135 -1.99 3.85 -1.18
C PHE A 135 -3.00 4.21 -0.08
N ILE A 136 -3.75 3.23 0.42
CA ILE A 136 -4.80 3.39 1.41
C ILE A 136 -4.47 2.51 2.62
N ASP A 137 -4.22 3.15 3.75
CA ASP A 137 -4.04 2.56 5.08
C ASP A 137 -4.67 3.51 6.11
N SER A 138 -6.01 3.56 6.12
CA SER A 138 -6.77 4.59 6.81
C SER A 138 -7.53 4.03 8.03
N SER A 139 -8.81 4.36 8.22
CA SER A 139 -9.54 3.95 9.43
C SER A 139 -10.00 2.48 9.45
N HIS A 140 -10.02 1.82 8.30
CA HIS A 140 -10.61 0.48 8.07
C HIS A 140 -12.10 0.38 8.43
N TYR A 141 -12.76 1.51 8.66
CA TYR A 141 -14.15 1.58 9.09
C TYR A 141 -15.02 2.32 8.07
N PHE A 142 -15.89 1.56 7.40
CA PHE A 142 -16.85 2.11 6.42
C PHE A 142 -18.15 2.49 7.12
N SER A 143 -18.49 3.77 7.09
CA SER A 143 -19.76 4.32 7.55
C SER A 143 -20.05 5.66 6.84
N SER A 144 -21.24 6.22 7.06
CA SER A 144 -21.57 7.54 6.50
C SER A 144 -20.61 8.61 7.01
N GLY A 145 -20.02 9.38 6.09
CA GLY A 145 -19.04 10.44 6.36
C GLY A 145 -17.63 9.94 6.61
N SER A 146 -17.38 8.61 6.51
CA SER A 146 -16.03 8.06 6.70
C SER A 146 -15.11 8.35 5.52
N ASP A 147 -13.81 8.19 5.78
CA ASP A 147 -12.75 8.19 4.76
C ASP A 147 -13.01 7.15 3.67
N LEU A 148 -13.42 5.94 4.05
CA LEU A 148 -13.70 4.87 3.09
C LEU A 148 -14.92 5.17 2.21
N GLU A 149 -15.98 5.80 2.74
CA GLU A 149 -17.11 6.24 1.90
C GLU A 149 -16.62 7.20 0.81
N PHE A 150 -15.82 8.19 1.18
CA PHE A 150 -15.25 9.14 0.23
C PHE A 150 -14.32 8.47 -0.78
N LEU A 151 -13.43 7.60 -0.32
CA LEU A 151 -12.50 6.89 -1.19
C LEU A 151 -13.23 6.00 -2.20
N PHE A 152 -14.17 5.18 -1.76
CA PHE A 152 -14.87 4.25 -2.64
C PHE A 152 -15.87 4.92 -3.59
N PHE A 153 -16.57 5.96 -3.14
CA PHE A 153 -17.65 6.55 -3.94
C PHE A 153 -17.25 7.80 -4.71
N GLU A 154 -16.24 8.53 -4.23
CA GLU A 154 -15.82 9.76 -4.88
C GLU A 154 -14.44 9.64 -5.56
N VAL A 155 -13.48 8.93 -4.97
CA VAL A 155 -12.12 8.85 -5.50
C VAL A 155 -11.98 7.74 -6.53
N LEU A 156 -12.22 6.47 -6.14
CA LEU A 156 -11.98 5.31 -7.03
C LEU A 156 -12.69 5.41 -8.39
N PRO A 157 -13.97 5.88 -8.46
CA PRO A 157 -14.64 6.02 -9.76
C PRO A 157 -13.96 7.01 -10.69
N LYS A 158 -13.27 8.03 -10.14
CA LYS A 158 -12.66 9.14 -10.90
C LYS A 158 -11.17 8.94 -11.21
N LEU A 159 -10.56 7.88 -10.69
CA LEU A 159 -9.18 7.52 -11.06
C LEU A 159 -9.10 7.17 -12.55
N LYS A 160 -7.95 7.41 -13.16
CA LYS A 160 -7.67 7.01 -14.53
C LYS A 160 -7.36 5.52 -14.63
N SER A 161 -7.59 4.95 -15.80
CA SER A 161 -7.15 3.57 -16.11
C SER A 161 -5.64 3.43 -15.92
N GLY A 162 -5.21 2.31 -15.38
CA GLY A 162 -3.81 2.00 -15.12
C GLY A 162 -3.29 2.45 -13.75
N VAL A 163 -4.06 3.22 -12.96
CA VAL A 163 -3.68 3.57 -11.58
C VAL A 163 -3.75 2.33 -10.71
N PHE A 164 -2.69 2.11 -9.89
CA PHE A 164 -2.65 1.06 -8.88
C PHE A 164 -3.20 1.57 -7.55
N ILE A 165 -3.97 0.73 -6.87
CA ILE A 165 -4.54 1.03 -5.57
C ILE A 165 -4.11 -0.04 -4.57
N HIS A 166 -3.53 0.37 -3.46
CA HIS A 166 -3.19 -0.49 -2.33
C HIS A 166 -4.24 -0.35 -1.24
N PHE A 167 -4.63 -1.47 -0.64
CA PHE A 167 -5.37 -1.51 0.62
C PHE A 167 -4.59 -2.33 1.62
N HIS A 168 -4.31 -1.74 2.78
CA HIS A 168 -3.66 -2.41 3.90
C HIS A 168 -4.66 -3.18 4.77
N ASP A 169 -4.17 -4.11 5.58
CA ASP A 169 -4.98 -4.96 6.47
C ASP A 169 -6.13 -5.72 5.80
N ILE A 170 -5.91 -6.14 4.54
CA ILE A 170 -6.80 -7.04 3.80
C ILE A 170 -6.20 -8.46 3.82
N PHE A 171 -6.97 -9.41 4.35
CA PHE A 171 -6.53 -10.79 4.56
C PHE A 171 -7.28 -11.78 3.65
N ASN A 172 -6.74 -12.99 3.52
CA ASN A 172 -7.32 -14.05 2.71
C ASN A 172 -8.82 -14.28 3.02
N ASP A 173 -9.59 -14.60 1.99
CA ASP A 173 -11.05 -14.67 2.03
C ASP A 173 -11.74 -13.34 2.43
N PHE A 174 -10.98 -12.24 2.54
CA PHE A 174 -11.46 -10.93 3.02
C PHE A 174 -12.03 -11.03 4.44
N LYS A 175 -11.38 -11.83 5.29
CA LYS A 175 -11.76 -12.02 6.69
C LYS A 175 -10.65 -11.54 7.61
N TYR A 176 -11.00 -10.71 8.58
CA TYR A 176 -10.05 -10.28 9.58
C TYR A 176 -9.63 -11.42 10.50
N PRO A 177 -8.32 -11.55 10.81
CA PRO A 177 -7.82 -12.41 11.87
C PRO A 177 -8.46 -12.10 13.22
N GLU A 178 -8.51 -13.10 14.12
CA GLU A 178 -9.15 -12.98 15.44
C GLU A 178 -8.62 -11.77 16.25
N LYS A 179 -7.34 -11.44 16.12
CA LYS A 179 -6.71 -10.29 16.80
C LYS A 179 -7.37 -8.94 16.46
N PHE A 180 -8.05 -8.83 15.30
CA PHE A 180 -8.73 -7.61 14.86
C PHE A 180 -10.26 -7.63 15.07
N ARG A 181 -10.80 -8.71 15.62
CA ARG A 181 -12.26 -8.90 15.76
C ARG A 181 -12.96 -7.75 16.48
N ASN A 182 -12.31 -7.16 17.48
CA ASN A 182 -12.91 -6.12 18.33
C ASN A 182 -12.63 -4.69 17.82
N GLN A 183 -11.95 -4.53 16.68
CA GLN A 183 -11.65 -3.22 16.11
C GLN A 183 -12.85 -2.58 15.40
N GLY A 184 -13.90 -3.37 15.10
CA GLY A 184 -15.05 -2.88 14.34
C GLY A 184 -14.78 -2.66 12.86
N TRP A 185 -13.63 -3.10 12.36
CA TRP A 185 -13.23 -2.95 10.97
C TRP A 185 -14.15 -3.70 10.01
N ASN A 186 -14.47 -3.08 8.88
CA ASN A 186 -15.38 -3.65 7.88
C ASN A 186 -14.96 -3.38 6.42
N GLU A 187 -13.85 -2.68 6.21
CA GLU A 187 -13.29 -2.37 4.88
C GLU A 187 -13.15 -3.62 4.01
N SER A 188 -12.59 -4.69 4.57
CA SER A 188 -12.34 -5.95 3.87
C SER A 188 -13.63 -6.55 3.28
N TYR A 189 -14.74 -6.50 4.00
CA TYR A 189 -16.05 -6.99 3.52
C TYR A 189 -16.62 -6.10 2.42
N PHE A 190 -16.41 -4.77 2.56
CA PHE A 190 -16.84 -3.82 1.55
C PHE A 190 -16.03 -3.97 0.26
N LEU A 191 -14.70 -4.08 0.37
CA LEU A 191 -13.81 -4.32 -0.77
C LEU A 191 -14.14 -5.64 -1.47
N LYS A 192 -14.45 -6.71 -0.71
CA LYS A 192 -14.93 -7.97 -1.27
C LYS A 192 -16.16 -7.77 -2.14
N SER A 193 -17.18 -7.08 -1.61
CA SER A 193 -18.43 -6.82 -2.34
C SER A 193 -18.19 -5.97 -3.59
N PHE A 194 -17.32 -4.97 -3.48
CA PHE A 194 -16.91 -4.12 -4.60
C PHE A 194 -16.26 -4.95 -5.72
N LEU A 195 -15.29 -5.81 -5.39
CA LEU A 195 -14.58 -6.63 -6.38
C LEU A 195 -15.43 -7.77 -6.97
N MET A 196 -16.48 -8.23 -6.26
CA MET A 196 -17.37 -9.28 -6.77
C MET A 196 -18.19 -8.84 -7.97
N TYR A 197 -18.54 -7.56 -8.04
CA TYR A 197 -19.47 -7.02 -9.04
C TYR A 197 -18.86 -5.94 -9.93
N ASN A 198 -17.57 -5.61 -9.72
CA ASN A 198 -16.89 -4.58 -10.47
C ASN A 198 -15.76 -5.18 -11.31
N ASN A 199 -15.91 -5.10 -12.64
CA ASN A 199 -14.94 -5.61 -13.60
C ASN A 199 -13.92 -4.56 -14.06
N ASP A 200 -14.05 -3.32 -13.59
CA ASP A 200 -13.14 -2.22 -13.93
C ASP A 200 -11.84 -2.25 -13.14
N PHE A 201 -11.75 -3.18 -12.18
CA PHE A 201 -10.54 -3.38 -11.36
C PHE A 201 -10.08 -4.82 -11.42
N GLU A 202 -8.77 -5.03 -11.37
CA GLU A 202 -8.16 -6.35 -11.32
C GLU A 202 -7.17 -6.46 -10.16
N ILE A 203 -7.12 -7.64 -9.53
CA ILE A 203 -6.15 -7.92 -8.49
C ILE A 203 -4.77 -8.14 -9.13
N LYS A 204 -3.77 -7.40 -8.64
CA LYS A 204 -2.36 -7.52 -9.08
C LYS A 204 -1.55 -8.40 -8.15
N ILE A 205 -1.72 -8.25 -6.84
CA ILE A 205 -1.09 -9.11 -5.84
C ILE A 205 -1.86 -9.03 -4.51
N PHE A 206 -1.94 -10.16 -3.81
CA PHE A 206 -2.64 -10.30 -2.55
C PHE A 206 -1.78 -11.13 -1.57
N SER A 207 -1.10 -10.45 -0.64
CA SER A 207 -0.03 -11.04 0.19
C SER A 207 -0.50 -12.25 1.01
N ASP A 208 -1.54 -12.10 1.81
CA ASP A 208 -2.03 -13.18 2.70
C ASP A 208 -2.68 -14.33 1.91
N TYR A 209 -3.23 -14.07 0.72
CA TYR A 209 -3.67 -15.14 -0.18
C TYR A 209 -2.49 -15.99 -0.67
N LEU A 210 -1.41 -15.34 -1.10
CA LEU A 210 -0.19 -16.04 -1.53
C LEU A 210 0.44 -16.81 -0.37
N ALA A 211 0.49 -16.23 0.82
CA ALA A 211 1.01 -16.89 2.00
C ALA A 211 0.25 -18.17 2.38
N LYS A 212 -1.05 -18.20 2.18
CA LYS A 212 -1.89 -19.36 2.53
C LYS A 212 -2.03 -20.41 1.44
N ASN A 213 -1.93 -20.00 0.18
CA ASN A 213 -2.23 -20.90 -0.94
C ASN A 213 -1.01 -21.17 -1.85
N HIS A 214 0.04 -20.33 -1.77
CA HIS A 214 1.25 -20.39 -2.60
C HIS A 214 2.50 -20.14 -1.77
N ILE A 215 2.58 -20.78 -0.60
CA ILE A 215 3.66 -20.57 0.38
C ILE A 215 5.04 -20.93 -0.18
N GLU A 216 5.14 -21.92 -1.06
CA GLU A 216 6.39 -22.33 -1.68
C GLU A 216 6.98 -21.21 -2.55
N GLU A 217 6.14 -20.50 -3.27
CA GLU A 217 6.55 -19.38 -4.10
C GLU A 217 6.93 -18.15 -3.24
N LEU A 218 6.13 -17.85 -2.20
CA LEU A 218 6.40 -16.74 -1.30
C LEU A 218 7.68 -16.95 -0.48
N SER A 219 7.96 -18.19 -0.05
CA SER A 219 9.14 -18.52 0.77
C SER A 219 10.48 -18.28 0.06
N LYS A 220 10.48 -18.07 -1.25
CA LYS A 220 11.67 -17.62 -1.99
C LYS A 220 12.09 -16.19 -1.61
N LEU A 221 11.19 -15.44 -1.00
CA LEU A 221 11.45 -14.18 -0.32
C LEU A 221 11.51 -14.47 1.19
N GLU A 222 12.59 -15.07 1.67
CA GLU A 222 12.70 -15.68 3.00
C GLU A 222 12.23 -14.79 4.15
N ILE A 223 12.57 -13.50 4.10
CA ILE A 223 12.20 -12.54 5.16
C ILE A 223 10.68 -12.34 5.23
N CYS A 224 9.95 -12.49 4.14
CA CYS A 224 8.48 -12.44 4.12
C CYS A 224 7.84 -13.46 5.06
N MET A 225 8.54 -14.56 5.35
CA MET A 225 8.03 -15.62 6.23
C MET A 225 8.00 -15.24 7.71
N LYS A 226 8.66 -14.15 8.11
CA LYS A 226 8.61 -13.64 9.49
C LYS A 226 7.26 -12.99 9.80
N ASN A 227 6.66 -12.31 8.83
CA ASN A 227 5.30 -11.77 8.89
C ASN A 227 4.77 -11.67 7.45
N THR A 228 3.75 -12.45 7.14
CA THR A 228 3.19 -12.57 5.77
C THR A 228 2.34 -11.37 5.34
N GLY A 229 2.17 -10.39 6.23
CA GLY A 229 1.44 -9.17 5.95
C GLY A 229 -0.06 -9.35 5.74
N GLY A 230 -0.70 -8.29 5.36
CA GLY A 230 -2.12 -8.24 5.07
C GLY A 230 -2.41 -7.09 4.10
N ASN A 231 -2.08 -7.28 2.81
CA ASN A 231 -2.34 -6.23 1.83
C ASN A 231 -2.81 -6.80 0.49
N ILE A 232 -3.55 -5.97 -0.22
CA ILE A 232 -3.97 -6.25 -1.59
C ILE A 232 -3.68 -5.04 -2.48
N TRP A 233 -3.15 -5.31 -3.66
CA TRP A 233 -3.00 -4.34 -4.73
C TRP A 233 -3.97 -4.66 -5.85
N ILE A 234 -4.73 -3.67 -6.26
CA ILE A 234 -5.60 -3.73 -7.42
C ILE A 234 -5.19 -2.67 -8.43
N GLN A 235 -5.60 -2.82 -9.68
CA GLN A 235 -5.37 -1.83 -10.73
C GLN A 235 -6.69 -1.53 -11.44
N LYS A 236 -6.95 -0.25 -11.67
CA LYS A 236 -8.06 0.18 -12.50
C LYS A 236 -7.74 -0.11 -13.99
N LYS A 237 -8.68 -0.76 -14.69
CA LYS A 237 -8.55 -1.09 -16.13
C LYS A 237 -8.91 0.09 -17.02
#